data_6cb7e874d8754e06a214a5c4d3afc0e6
#
_entry.id   6cb7e874d8754e06a214a5c4d3afc0e6
#
_cell.length_a   1.000
_cell.length_b   1.000
_cell.length_c   1.000
_cell.angle_alpha   90.00
_cell.angle_beta   90.00
_cell.angle_gamma   90.00
#
_symmetry.space_group_name_H-M   'P 1'
#
loop_
_entity.id
_entity.type
_entity.pdbx_description
1 polymer ?
#
loop_
_entity_poly.entity_id
_entity_poly.type
_entity_poly.pdbx_seq_one_letter_code
_entity_poly.pdbx_strand_id
1 'polypeptide(L)'
;MEITAQMVKELRESTGAGMMDCKKALGEANGDMEKAVDILREKGLGQAAKKADRLASEGLVSVEVCSKCKKATISEINSETDFVARNPQFQALAKDATAHIQSSGIKTVEELNTSTLNGVKFEEYFKTQIATIGENLVVRRFETISADDKGVVNGYVHSNGRVGVLIGAACESAEVANKAAEFIRNLCMHAAAMKPSVISYKDLDKDFVDKEFIALRAELEKENEELKRLGKP
;
A
#
# COMPACT_ATOMS: atom_id res chain seq x y z
N MET A 1 2.46 33.77 28.78
CA MET A 1 3.81 33.46 28.30
C MET A 1 3.90 33.86 26.84
N GLU A 2 4.98 34.52 26.43
CA GLU A 2 5.12 34.93 25.02
C GLU A 2 5.50 33.73 24.16
N ILE A 3 4.74 33.46 23.11
CA ILE A 3 4.97 32.34 22.19
C ILE A 3 6.10 32.71 21.23
N THR A 4 7.25 32.09 21.38
CA THR A 4 8.41 32.35 20.54
C THR A 4 8.34 31.59 19.20
N ALA A 5 8.99 32.12 18.16
CA ALA A 5 9.10 31.43 16.87
C ALA A 5 9.82 30.06 16.99
N GLN A 6 10.73 29.94 17.96
CA GLN A 6 11.45 28.67 18.23
C GLN A 6 10.48 27.60 18.75
N MET A 7 9.61 27.92 19.70
CA MET A 7 8.60 26.98 20.22
C MET A 7 7.66 26.50 19.10
N VAL A 8 7.23 27.41 18.22
CA VAL A 8 6.38 27.05 17.07
C VAL A 8 7.12 26.10 16.13
N LYS A 9 8.41 26.35 15.88
CA LYS A 9 9.25 25.49 15.04
C LYS A 9 9.40 24.09 15.65
N GLU A 10 9.73 24.00 16.93
CA GLU A 10 9.89 22.73 17.65
C GLU A 10 8.60 21.90 17.65
N LEU A 11 7.47 22.55 17.95
CA LEU A 11 6.16 21.88 17.91
C LEU A 11 5.81 21.39 16.50
N ARG A 12 6.14 22.17 15.47
CA ARG A 12 5.94 21.77 14.08
C ARG A 12 6.83 20.59 13.67
N GLU A 13 8.09 20.60 14.07
CA GLU A 13 9.03 19.50 13.76
C GLU A 13 8.63 18.20 14.46
N SER A 14 8.07 18.27 15.67
CA SER A 14 7.63 17.10 16.41
C SER A 14 6.28 16.55 15.97
N THR A 15 5.36 17.40 15.48
CA THR A 15 3.96 17.01 15.14
C THR A 15 3.66 16.96 13.66
N GLY A 16 4.48 17.62 12.82
CA GLY A 16 4.21 17.82 11.41
C GLY A 16 3.04 18.77 11.10
N ALA A 17 2.40 19.36 12.11
CA ALA A 17 1.26 20.24 11.94
C ALA A 17 1.62 21.58 11.27
N GLY A 18 0.61 22.29 10.72
CA GLY A 18 0.79 23.59 10.10
C GLY A 18 1.33 24.64 11.09
N MET A 19 2.20 25.54 10.64
CA MET A 19 2.81 26.58 11.48
C MET A 19 1.79 27.43 12.27
N MET A 20 0.67 27.77 11.60
CA MET A 20 -0.38 28.59 12.24
C MET A 20 -1.17 27.78 13.27
N ASP A 21 -1.35 26.47 13.05
CA ASP A 21 -2.02 25.60 14.00
C ASP A 21 -1.14 25.36 15.22
N CYS A 22 0.17 25.18 15.02
CA CYS A 22 1.13 25.10 16.13
C CYS A 22 1.11 26.39 16.96
N LYS A 23 1.13 27.58 16.32
CA LYS A 23 1.07 28.87 17.03
C LYS A 23 -0.21 29.02 17.86
N LYS A 24 -1.37 28.64 17.28
CA LYS A 24 -2.66 28.69 17.97
C LYS A 24 -2.71 27.70 19.13
N ALA A 25 -2.25 26.47 18.93
CA ALA A 25 -2.21 25.44 19.97
C ALA A 25 -1.32 25.85 21.15
N LEU A 26 -0.13 26.43 20.88
CA LEU A 26 0.74 26.98 21.92
C LEU A 26 0.08 28.16 22.66
N GLY A 27 -0.66 28.99 21.94
CA GLY A 27 -1.44 30.09 22.56
C GLY A 27 -2.48 29.57 23.54
N GLU A 28 -3.28 28.60 23.12
CA GLU A 28 -4.31 27.95 23.94
C GLU A 28 -3.71 27.18 25.13
N ALA A 29 -2.53 26.59 24.94
CA ALA A 29 -1.77 25.87 25.96
C ALA A 29 -0.95 26.77 26.86
N ASN A 30 -0.99 28.12 26.70
CA ASN A 30 -0.14 29.07 27.40
C ASN A 30 1.36 28.75 27.35
N GLY A 31 1.84 28.22 26.21
CA GLY A 31 3.22 27.85 25.96
C GLY A 31 3.64 26.47 26.47
N ASP A 32 2.71 25.68 27.00
CA ASP A 32 2.95 24.30 27.41
C ASP A 32 2.99 23.40 26.15
N MET A 33 4.16 22.80 25.85
CA MET A 33 4.39 22.00 24.67
C MET A 33 3.55 20.72 24.66
N GLU A 34 3.43 20.02 25.81
CA GLU A 34 2.67 18.77 25.90
C GLU A 34 1.18 19.01 25.66
N LYS A 35 0.62 20.03 26.32
CA LYS A 35 -0.78 20.42 26.09
C LYS A 35 -1.02 20.91 24.68
N ALA A 36 -0.06 21.59 24.06
CA ALA A 36 -0.18 22.01 22.66
C ALA A 36 -0.22 20.82 21.70
N VAL A 37 0.54 19.75 21.97
CA VAL A 37 0.45 18.49 21.23
C VAL A 37 -0.94 17.86 21.35
N ASP A 38 -1.49 17.79 22.58
CA ASP A 38 -2.83 17.24 22.81
C ASP A 38 -3.92 18.05 22.09
N ILE A 39 -3.84 19.39 22.14
CA ILE A 39 -4.76 20.28 21.41
C ILE A 39 -4.66 20.05 19.90
N LEU A 40 -3.46 19.89 19.35
CA LEU A 40 -3.27 19.59 17.92
C LEU A 40 -3.86 18.23 17.56
N ARG A 41 -3.69 17.23 18.42
CA ARG A 41 -4.25 15.90 18.24
C ARG A 41 -5.78 15.93 18.21
N GLU A 42 -6.43 16.57 19.19
CA GLU A 42 -7.90 16.72 19.22
C GLU A 42 -8.44 17.45 17.98
N LYS A 43 -7.79 18.55 17.59
CA LYS A 43 -8.14 19.28 16.37
C LYS A 43 -7.95 18.43 15.12
N GLY A 44 -6.88 17.62 15.05
CA GLY A 44 -6.60 16.69 13.98
C GLY A 44 -7.71 15.65 13.83
N LEU A 45 -8.17 15.05 14.92
CA LEU A 45 -9.30 14.11 14.92
C LEU A 45 -10.57 14.75 14.38
N GLY A 46 -10.87 16.00 14.76
CA GLY A 46 -12.01 16.74 14.24
C GLY A 46 -11.91 17.10 12.76
N GLN A 47 -10.70 17.37 12.25
CA GLN A 47 -10.45 17.62 10.83
C GLN A 47 -10.57 16.34 10.00
N ALA A 48 -10.04 15.21 10.51
CA ALA A 48 -10.16 13.92 9.87
C ALA A 48 -11.63 13.49 9.73
N ALA A 49 -12.43 13.67 10.79
CA ALA A 49 -13.86 13.35 10.76
C ALA A 49 -14.61 14.14 9.66
N LYS A 50 -14.29 15.41 9.44
CA LYS A 50 -14.89 16.24 8.38
C LYS A 50 -14.52 15.81 6.96
N LYS A 51 -13.47 15.00 6.81
CA LYS A 51 -12.98 14.53 5.51
C LYS A 51 -13.36 13.08 5.22
N ALA A 52 -13.86 12.34 6.22
CA ALA A 52 -14.11 10.90 6.13
C ALA A 52 -15.02 10.50 4.94
N ASP A 53 -15.98 11.35 4.59
CA ASP A 53 -16.92 11.10 3.49
C ASP A 53 -16.38 11.49 2.10
N ARG A 54 -15.16 12.05 2.02
CA ARG A 54 -14.57 12.40 0.73
C ARG A 54 -14.03 11.17 0.02
N LEU A 55 -14.26 11.10 -1.28
CA LEU A 55 -13.81 9.99 -2.10
C LEU A 55 -12.27 9.95 -2.18
N ALA A 56 -11.68 8.87 -1.70
CA ALA A 56 -10.26 8.57 -1.81
C ALA A 56 -10.08 7.43 -2.84
N SER A 57 -9.87 7.78 -4.11
CA SER A 57 -9.76 6.84 -5.23
C SER A 57 -8.36 6.78 -5.85
N GLU A 58 -7.50 7.73 -5.49
CA GLU A 58 -6.08 7.74 -5.84
C GLU A 58 -5.27 7.07 -4.72
N GLY A 59 -3.96 7.09 -4.78
CA GLY A 59 -3.11 6.53 -3.73
C GLY A 59 -2.02 5.63 -4.29
N LEU A 60 -1.55 4.70 -3.45
CA LEU A 60 -0.49 3.78 -3.82
C LEU A 60 -0.66 2.39 -3.18
N VAL A 61 0.07 1.45 -3.75
CA VAL A 61 0.30 0.12 -3.20
C VAL A 61 1.65 0.11 -2.52
N SER A 62 1.73 -0.45 -1.32
CA SER A 62 2.97 -0.67 -0.58
C SER A 62 3.20 -2.17 -0.36
N VAL A 63 4.45 -2.59 -0.40
CA VAL A 63 4.86 -3.99 -0.18
C VAL A 63 5.98 -4.03 0.83
N GLU A 64 5.84 -4.89 1.82
CA GLU A 64 6.88 -5.23 2.79
C GLU A 64 7.24 -6.71 2.66
N VAL A 65 8.53 -7.02 2.56
CA VAL A 65 9.03 -8.40 2.43
C VAL A 65 10.04 -8.69 3.52
N CYS A 66 9.73 -9.65 4.38
CA CYS A 66 10.65 -10.18 5.38
C CYS A 66 11.15 -11.57 4.96
N SER A 67 12.32 -11.65 4.36
CA SER A 67 12.91 -12.91 3.93
C SER A 67 13.21 -13.85 5.10
N LYS A 68 13.62 -13.30 6.27
CA LYS A 68 13.88 -14.09 7.48
C LYS A 68 12.61 -14.66 8.08
N CYS A 69 11.52 -13.87 8.10
CA CYS A 69 10.24 -14.28 8.65
C CYS A 69 9.41 -15.10 7.64
N LYS A 70 9.86 -15.22 6.39
CA LYS A 70 9.12 -15.87 5.29
C LYS A 70 7.71 -15.28 5.12
N LYS A 71 7.59 -13.95 5.26
CA LYS A 71 6.32 -13.21 5.14
C LYS A 71 6.46 -12.08 4.16
N ALA A 72 5.41 -11.79 3.43
CA ALA A 72 5.29 -10.60 2.61
C ALA A 72 3.86 -10.05 2.71
N THR A 73 3.77 -8.74 2.87
CA THR A 73 2.50 -8.01 3.00
C THR A 73 2.38 -6.99 1.89
N ILE A 74 1.21 -6.89 1.31
CA ILE A 74 0.82 -5.86 0.35
C ILE A 74 -0.36 -5.08 0.93
N SER A 75 -0.35 -3.76 0.80
CA SER A 75 -1.46 -2.91 1.20
C SER A 75 -1.80 -1.89 0.12
N GLU A 76 -3.07 -1.54 0.02
CA GLU A 76 -3.58 -0.44 -0.80
C GLU A 76 -4.02 0.68 0.14
N ILE A 77 -3.37 1.84 0.00
CA ILE A 77 -3.66 3.04 0.79
C ILE A 77 -4.03 4.16 -0.16
N ASN A 78 -5.24 4.65 0.00
CA ASN A 78 -5.83 5.64 -0.89
C ASN A 78 -5.75 7.06 -0.33
N SER A 79 -5.70 8.03 -1.24
CA SER A 79 -5.79 9.48 -1.05
C SER A 79 -6.82 10.07 -2.01
N GLU A 80 -7.17 11.35 -1.82
CA GLU A 80 -8.10 12.04 -2.73
C GLU A 80 -7.43 12.32 -4.09
N THR A 81 -6.13 12.71 -4.09
CA THR A 81 -5.40 13.11 -5.30
C THR A 81 -4.12 12.30 -5.54
N ASP A 82 -3.69 12.27 -6.80
CA ASP A 82 -2.41 11.68 -7.20
C ASP A 82 -1.19 12.52 -6.74
N PHE A 83 -1.38 13.81 -6.46
CA PHE A 83 -0.34 14.66 -5.87
C PHE A 83 0.06 14.14 -4.48
N VAL A 84 -0.92 13.80 -3.64
CA VAL A 84 -0.68 13.22 -2.32
C VAL A 84 -0.05 11.84 -2.45
N ALA A 85 -0.46 11.02 -3.41
CA ALA A 85 0.16 9.71 -3.66
C ALA A 85 1.67 9.80 -3.93
N ARG A 86 2.15 10.93 -4.47
CA ARG A 86 3.58 11.21 -4.72
C ARG A 86 4.28 11.92 -3.56
N ASN A 87 3.54 12.35 -2.55
CA ASN A 87 4.11 13.05 -1.41
C ASN A 87 4.97 12.09 -0.56
N PRO A 88 6.22 12.43 -0.23
CA PRO A 88 7.10 11.58 0.57
C PRO A 88 6.52 11.21 1.94
N GLN A 89 5.76 12.10 2.58
CA GLN A 89 5.12 11.83 3.87
C GLN A 89 4.03 10.77 3.74
N PHE A 90 3.22 10.83 2.67
CA PHE A 90 2.22 9.80 2.40
C PHE A 90 2.86 8.45 2.06
N GLN A 91 3.96 8.46 1.29
CA GLN A 91 4.72 7.23 0.98
C GLN A 91 5.33 6.60 2.24
N ALA A 92 5.85 7.42 3.16
CA ALA A 92 6.35 6.95 4.45
C ALA A 92 5.22 6.35 5.29
N LEU A 93 4.07 7.03 5.39
CA LEU A 93 2.88 6.53 6.08
C LEU A 93 2.44 5.16 5.54
N ALA A 94 2.39 5.01 4.20
CA ALA A 94 2.00 3.76 3.57
C ALA A 94 2.98 2.62 3.90
N LYS A 95 4.27 2.91 3.89
CA LYS A 95 5.30 1.95 4.27
C LYS A 95 5.20 1.55 5.74
N ASP A 96 5.05 2.52 6.64
CA ASP A 96 4.94 2.26 8.08
C ASP A 96 3.68 1.46 8.41
N ALA A 97 2.54 1.77 7.78
CA ALA A 97 1.31 1.01 7.93
C ALA A 97 1.48 -0.43 7.47
N THR A 98 2.11 -0.66 6.30
CA THR A 98 2.35 -2.00 5.76
C THR A 98 3.28 -2.81 6.65
N ALA A 99 4.36 -2.21 7.15
CA ALA A 99 5.30 -2.84 8.07
C ALA A 99 4.63 -3.19 9.42
N HIS A 100 3.75 -2.31 9.92
CA HIS A 100 2.97 -2.55 11.12
C HIS A 100 2.01 -3.74 10.95
N ILE A 101 1.27 -3.79 9.85
CA ILE A 101 0.38 -4.92 9.52
C ILE A 101 1.17 -6.23 9.53
N GLN A 102 2.31 -6.27 8.85
CA GLN A 102 3.15 -7.47 8.76
C GLN A 102 3.69 -7.92 10.12
N SER A 103 4.21 -6.99 10.92
CA SER A 103 4.84 -7.30 12.20
C SER A 103 3.82 -7.73 13.27
N SER A 104 2.61 -7.16 13.23
CA SER A 104 1.55 -7.43 14.21
C SER A 104 0.67 -8.63 13.84
N GLY A 105 0.77 -9.15 12.61
CA GLY A 105 -0.05 -10.28 12.14
C GLY A 105 -1.54 -9.96 12.01
N ILE A 106 -1.87 -8.70 11.85
CA ILE A 106 -3.22 -8.17 11.67
C ILE A 106 -3.82 -8.71 10.37
N LYS A 107 -5.12 -9.05 10.38
CA LYS A 107 -5.81 -9.66 9.24
C LYS A 107 -6.93 -8.80 8.67
N THR A 108 -7.46 -7.86 9.43
CA THR A 108 -8.57 -7.00 9.00
C THR A 108 -8.30 -5.53 9.27
N VAL A 109 -8.98 -4.65 8.55
CA VAL A 109 -8.86 -3.19 8.76
C VAL A 109 -9.38 -2.79 10.14
N GLU A 110 -10.37 -3.49 10.67
CA GLU A 110 -10.92 -3.28 12.00
C GLU A 110 -9.89 -3.60 13.08
N GLU A 111 -9.17 -4.73 12.95
CA GLU A 111 -8.06 -5.08 13.83
C GLU A 111 -6.94 -4.04 13.74
N LEU A 112 -6.63 -3.56 12.52
CA LEU A 112 -5.61 -2.54 12.30
C LEU A 112 -5.96 -1.26 13.05
N ASN A 113 -7.20 -0.78 12.93
CA ASN A 113 -7.64 0.46 13.58
C ASN A 113 -7.55 0.41 15.11
N THR A 114 -7.76 -0.76 15.70
CA THR A 114 -7.67 -0.97 17.16
C THR A 114 -6.26 -1.30 17.65
N SER A 115 -5.34 -1.62 16.75
CA SER A 115 -3.95 -1.94 17.08
C SER A 115 -3.17 -0.73 17.57
N THR A 116 -2.00 -0.99 18.15
CA THR A 116 -1.13 0.07 18.70
C THR A 116 0.15 0.18 17.87
N LEU A 117 0.39 1.34 17.30
CA LEU A 117 1.62 1.71 16.60
C LEU A 117 2.34 2.80 17.41
N ASN A 118 3.57 2.54 17.83
CA ASN A 118 4.39 3.49 18.60
C ASN A 118 3.69 4.05 19.86
N GLY A 119 2.91 3.21 20.57
CA GLY A 119 2.22 3.60 21.80
C GLY A 119 0.89 4.33 21.61
N VAL A 120 0.47 4.56 20.37
CA VAL A 120 -0.80 5.24 20.01
C VAL A 120 -1.68 4.27 19.21
N LYS A 121 -2.99 4.36 19.37
CA LYS A 121 -3.90 3.60 18.51
C LYS A 121 -3.68 3.96 17.03
N PHE A 122 -3.65 2.94 16.15
CA PHE A 122 -3.41 3.16 14.73
C PHE A 122 -4.42 4.12 14.11
N GLU A 123 -5.69 4.00 14.48
CA GLU A 123 -6.74 4.91 14.00
C GLU A 123 -6.44 6.37 14.34
N GLU A 124 -5.97 6.65 15.56
CA GLU A 124 -5.62 8.01 15.97
C GLU A 124 -4.38 8.53 15.25
N TYR A 125 -3.35 7.68 15.13
CA TYR A 125 -2.16 7.99 14.35
C TYR A 125 -2.54 8.33 12.91
N PHE A 126 -3.39 7.52 12.28
CA PHE A 126 -3.82 7.70 10.89
C PHE A 126 -4.64 9.00 10.70
N LYS A 127 -5.56 9.29 11.63
CA LYS A 127 -6.32 10.56 11.65
C LYS A 127 -5.42 11.79 11.78
N THR A 128 -4.34 11.69 12.55
CA THR A 128 -3.35 12.77 12.65
C THR A 128 -2.66 13.01 11.29
N GLN A 129 -2.35 11.94 10.56
CA GLN A 129 -1.78 12.05 9.20
C GLN A 129 -2.78 12.69 8.21
N ILE A 130 -4.07 12.34 8.30
CA ILE A 130 -5.13 12.99 7.51
C ILE A 130 -5.18 14.51 7.77
N ALA A 131 -5.03 14.92 9.01
CA ALA A 131 -5.00 16.34 9.37
C ALA A 131 -3.76 17.05 8.81
N THR A 132 -2.60 16.40 8.87
CA THR A 132 -1.31 16.96 8.45
C THR A 132 -1.19 17.03 6.93
N ILE A 133 -1.56 15.97 6.22
CA ILE A 133 -1.51 15.87 4.76
C ILE A 133 -2.64 16.72 4.12
N GLY A 134 -3.78 16.83 4.80
CA GLY A 134 -4.87 17.69 4.37
C GLY A 134 -5.92 17.01 3.50
N GLU A 135 -5.79 15.72 3.19
CA GLU A 135 -6.74 14.91 2.43
C GLU A 135 -7.32 13.77 3.24
N ASN A 136 -8.46 13.21 2.80
CA ASN A 136 -8.94 11.93 3.30
C ASN A 136 -8.00 10.82 2.86
N LEU A 137 -7.59 9.98 3.82
CA LEU A 137 -6.74 8.83 3.58
C LEU A 137 -7.46 7.58 4.08
N VAL A 138 -7.31 6.47 3.34
CA VAL A 138 -7.99 5.21 3.67
C VAL A 138 -7.04 4.04 3.46
N VAL A 139 -6.87 3.19 4.46
CA VAL A 139 -6.33 1.84 4.25
C VAL A 139 -7.47 1.00 3.68
N ARG A 140 -7.46 0.77 2.38
CA ARG A 140 -8.56 0.12 1.69
C ARG A 140 -8.58 -1.38 1.91
N ARG A 141 -7.43 -2.01 1.77
CA ARG A 141 -7.22 -3.46 1.93
C ARG A 141 -5.75 -3.80 2.06
N PHE A 142 -5.48 -4.96 2.56
CA PHE A 142 -4.16 -5.55 2.59
C PHE A 142 -4.25 -7.08 2.62
N GLU A 143 -3.16 -7.72 2.26
CA GLU A 143 -3.00 -9.17 2.32
C GLU A 143 -1.59 -9.51 2.78
N THR A 144 -1.48 -10.56 3.57
CA THR A 144 -0.19 -11.11 4.02
C THR A 144 -0.09 -12.57 3.62
N ILE A 145 0.94 -12.90 2.87
CA ILE A 145 1.29 -14.29 2.59
C ILE A 145 2.48 -14.71 3.45
N SER A 146 2.50 -15.97 3.82
CA SER A 146 3.60 -16.58 4.57
C SER A 146 3.95 -17.92 3.97
N ALA A 147 5.22 -18.29 4.08
CA ALA A 147 5.71 -19.59 3.69
C ALA A 147 6.37 -20.29 4.88
N ASP A 148 6.48 -21.60 4.80
CA ASP A 148 7.24 -22.42 5.73
C ASP A 148 8.75 -22.33 5.48
N ASP A 149 9.54 -23.11 6.18
CA ASP A 149 11.01 -23.14 6.05
C ASP A 149 11.50 -23.51 4.65
N LYS A 150 10.70 -24.28 3.91
CA LYS A 150 10.99 -24.68 2.53
C LYS A 150 10.37 -23.77 1.49
N GLY A 151 9.64 -22.74 1.92
CA GLY A 151 9.00 -21.80 1.01
C GLY A 151 9.80 -20.51 0.84
N VAL A 152 9.42 -19.76 -0.18
CA VAL A 152 9.94 -18.44 -0.51
C VAL A 152 8.77 -17.50 -0.78
N VAL A 153 8.86 -16.29 -0.27
CA VAL A 153 7.94 -15.19 -0.59
C VAL A 153 8.72 -14.02 -1.14
N ASN A 154 8.15 -13.33 -2.10
CA ASN A 154 8.69 -12.07 -2.59
C ASN A 154 7.57 -11.17 -3.10
N GLY A 155 7.89 -9.91 -3.36
CA GLY A 155 6.96 -8.94 -3.85
C GLY A 155 7.60 -7.90 -4.74
N TYR A 156 6.77 -7.20 -5.49
CA TYR A 156 7.17 -6.14 -6.39
C TYR A 156 6.11 -5.04 -6.43
N VAL A 157 6.54 -3.81 -6.40
CA VAL A 157 5.71 -2.63 -6.70
C VAL A 157 6.25 -1.97 -7.96
N HIS A 158 5.36 -1.74 -8.93
CA HIS A 158 5.75 -1.05 -10.16
C HIS A 158 6.05 0.43 -9.90
N SER A 159 6.89 1.03 -10.75
CA SER A 159 7.43 2.39 -10.56
C SER A 159 6.37 3.48 -10.39
N ASN A 160 5.16 3.27 -10.90
CA ASN A 160 4.04 4.19 -10.72
C ASN A 160 3.33 4.06 -9.35
N GLY A 161 3.71 3.10 -8.52
CA GLY A 161 3.10 2.84 -7.21
C GLY A 161 1.67 2.30 -7.24
N ARG A 162 1.12 1.97 -8.41
CA ARG A 162 -0.30 1.58 -8.58
C ARG A 162 -0.51 0.08 -8.80
N VAL A 163 0.55 -0.65 -9.05
CA VAL A 163 0.53 -2.09 -9.27
C VAL A 163 1.51 -2.74 -8.32
N GLY A 164 1.03 -3.68 -7.55
CA GLY A 164 1.85 -4.48 -6.65
C GLY A 164 1.48 -5.95 -6.79
N VAL A 165 2.45 -6.82 -6.59
CA VAL A 165 2.31 -8.27 -6.66
C VAL A 165 3.05 -8.91 -5.51
N LEU A 166 2.43 -9.89 -4.87
CA LEU A 166 3.08 -10.84 -3.97
C LEU A 166 3.02 -12.24 -4.58
N ILE A 167 4.12 -12.98 -4.47
CA ILE A 167 4.15 -14.40 -4.84
C ILE A 167 4.82 -15.19 -3.73
N GLY A 168 4.15 -16.27 -3.31
CA GLY A 168 4.69 -17.31 -2.45
C GLY A 168 4.82 -18.61 -3.23
N ALA A 169 5.88 -19.35 -3.00
CA ALA A 169 6.11 -20.66 -3.60
C ALA A 169 6.65 -21.66 -2.58
N ALA A 170 6.15 -22.88 -2.63
CA ALA A 170 6.73 -24.02 -1.91
C ALA A 170 7.89 -24.60 -2.72
N CYS A 171 8.97 -24.98 -2.06
CA CYS A 171 10.15 -25.59 -2.65
C CYS A 171 10.45 -26.94 -2.00
N GLU A 172 11.30 -27.75 -2.62
CA GLU A 172 11.71 -29.05 -2.09
C GLU A 172 12.56 -28.92 -0.82
N SER A 173 13.35 -27.85 -0.73
CA SER A 173 14.24 -27.56 0.41
C SER A 173 14.43 -26.09 0.64
N ALA A 174 14.92 -25.72 1.84
CA ALA A 174 15.30 -24.35 2.18
C ALA A 174 16.43 -23.81 1.27
N GLU A 175 17.33 -24.68 0.81
CA GLU A 175 18.40 -24.28 -0.11
C GLU A 175 17.82 -23.87 -1.48
N VAL A 176 16.87 -24.64 -2.00
CA VAL A 176 16.15 -24.31 -3.25
C VAL A 176 15.36 -23.03 -3.08
N ALA A 177 14.66 -22.85 -1.95
CA ALA A 177 13.90 -21.63 -1.64
C ALA A 177 14.79 -20.38 -1.65
N ASN A 178 16.00 -20.46 -1.07
CA ASN A 178 16.95 -19.36 -1.08
C ASN A 178 17.44 -19.02 -2.50
N LYS A 179 17.73 -20.02 -3.31
CA LYS A 179 18.12 -19.83 -4.73
C LYS A 179 17.00 -19.30 -5.59
N ALA A 180 15.74 -19.64 -5.27
CA ALA A 180 14.56 -19.21 -6.00
C ALA A 180 14.14 -17.75 -5.70
N ALA A 181 14.68 -17.11 -4.68
CA ALA A 181 14.23 -15.78 -4.24
C ALA A 181 14.26 -14.72 -5.35
N GLU A 182 15.33 -14.67 -6.15
CA GLU A 182 15.46 -13.76 -7.28
C GLU A 182 14.48 -14.13 -8.42
N PHE A 183 14.34 -15.41 -8.71
CA PHE A 183 13.37 -15.90 -9.69
C PHE A 183 11.93 -15.50 -9.32
N ILE A 184 11.54 -15.66 -8.06
CA ILE A 184 10.21 -15.25 -7.57
C ILE A 184 10.02 -13.74 -7.70
N ARG A 185 11.05 -12.93 -7.43
CA ARG A 185 10.99 -11.49 -7.65
C ARG A 185 10.76 -11.15 -9.12
N ASN A 186 11.49 -11.79 -10.03
CA ASN A 186 11.33 -11.59 -11.47
C ASN A 186 9.94 -12.04 -11.93
N LEU A 187 9.39 -13.11 -11.35
CA LEU A 187 8.04 -13.56 -11.60
C LEU A 187 6.99 -12.53 -11.12
N CYS A 188 7.20 -11.87 -9.97
CA CYS A 188 6.35 -10.75 -9.53
C CYS A 188 6.35 -9.61 -10.57
N MET A 189 7.52 -9.26 -11.11
CA MET A 189 7.64 -8.23 -12.16
C MET A 189 6.89 -8.64 -13.42
N HIS A 190 7.04 -9.90 -13.84
CA HIS A 190 6.32 -10.46 -14.99
C HIS A 190 4.81 -10.45 -14.78
N ALA A 191 4.34 -10.91 -13.62
CA ALA A 191 2.92 -10.88 -13.27
C ALA A 191 2.35 -9.45 -13.23
N ALA A 192 3.12 -8.46 -12.75
CA ALA A 192 2.71 -7.06 -12.78
C ALA A 192 2.50 -6.54 -14.21
N ALA A 193 3.30 -6.98 -15.16
CA ALA A 193 3.19 -6.62 -16.57
C ALA A 193 2.03 -7.35 -17.26
N MET A 194 1.91 -8.66 -17.05
CA MET A 194 0.96 -9.53 -17.74
C MET A 194 -0.44 -9.53 -17.14
N LYS A 195 -0.59 -9.13 -15.86
CA LYS A 195 -1.86 -9.05 -15.13
C LYS A 195 -2.69 -10.33 -15.24
N PRO A 196 -2.15 -11.51 -14.89
CA PRO A 196 -2.86 -12.76 -14.99
C PRO A 196 -4.14 -12.74 -14.15
N SER A 197 -5.23 -13.27 -14.70
CA SER A 197 -6.51 -13.38 -14.00
C SER A 197 -6.58 -14.58 -13.07
N VAL A 198 -5.73 -15.58 -13.28
CA VAL A 198 -5.65 -16.83 -12.51
C VAL A 198 -4.20 -17.26 -12.33
N ILE A 199 -3.94 -18.13 -11.35
CA ILE A 199 -2.61 -18.69 -11.09
C ILE A 199 -2.23 -19.75 -12.13
N SER A 200 -3.21 -20.56 -12.57
CA SER A 200 -3.02 -21.65 -13.53
C SER A 200 -4.10 -21.63 -14.58
N TYR A 201 -3.75 -22.02 -15.82
CA TYR A 201 -4.74 -22.21 -16.88
C TYR A 201 -5.83 -23.23 -16.52
N LYS A 202 -5.56 -24.12 -15.54
CA LYS A 202 -6.54 -25.09 -15.02
C LYS A 202 -7.66 -24.44 -14.20
N ASP A 203 -7.42 -23.22 -13.73
CA ASP A 203 -8.39 -22.44 -12.94
C ASP A 203 -9.27 -21.55 -13.82
N LEU A 204 -9.03 -21.56 -15.15
CA LEU A 204 -9.87 -20.84 -16.11
C LEU A 204 -11.21 -21.56 -16.28
N ASP A 205 -12.27 -20.77 -16.41
CA ASP A 205 -13.59 -21.27 -16.76
C ASP A 205 -13.56 -21.95 -18.14
N LYS A 206 -14.14 -23.16 -18.25
CA LYS A 206 -14.09 -23.96 -19.46
C LYS A 206 -14.80 -23.27 -20.62
N ASP A 207 -15.96 -22.65 -20.39
CA ASP A 207 -16.73 -21.98 -21.44
C ASP A 207 -15.96 -20.74 -21.95
N PHE A 208 -15.23 -20.07 -21.05
CA PHE A 208 -14.33 -18.98 -21.43
C PHE A 208 -13.21 -19.49 -22.35
N VAL A 209 -12.53 -20.56 -21.95
CA VAL A 209 -11.44 -21.17 -22.74
C VAL A 209 -11.93 -21.61 -24.12
N ASP A 210 -13.10 -22.28 -24.20
CA ASP A 210 -13.67 -22.74 -25.44
C ASP A 210 -14.02 -21.57 -26.39
N LYS A 211 -14.56 -20.48 -25.86
CA LYS A 211 -14.86 -19.25 -26.65
C LYS A 211 -13.59 -18.59 -27.18
N GLU A 212 -12.59 -18.44 -26.33
CA GLU A 212 -11.30 -17.87 -26.74
C GLU A 212 -10.60 -18.72 -27.78
N PHE A 213 -10.68 -20.05 -27.66
CA PHE A 213 -10.12 -20.98 -28.67
C PHE A 213 -10.78 -20.83 -30.02
N ILE A 214 -12.11 -20.67 -30.07
CA ILE A 214 -12.85 -20.43 -31.31
C ILE A 214 -12.45 -19.07 -31.91
N ALA A 215 -12.37 -18.02 -31.11
CA ALA A 215 -11.99 -16.70 -31.58
C ALA A 215 -10.58 -16.66 -32.16
N LEU A 216 -9.59 -17.22 -31.43
CA LEU A 216 -8.20 -17.30 -31.89
C LEU A 216 -8.05 -18.14 -33.18
N ARG A 217 -8.78 -19.24 -33.26
CA ARG A 217 -8.77 -20.05 -34.49
C ARG A 217 -9.28 -19.26 -35.69
N ALA A 218 -10.39 -18.54 -35.54
CA ALA A 218 -10.96 -17.73 -36.62
C ALA A 218 -10.03 -16.58 -37.03
N GLU A 219 -9.29 -16.01 -36.10
CA GLU A 219 -8.28 -14.99 -36.36
C GLU A 219 -7.09 -15.54 -37.14
N LEU A 220 -6.55 -16.69 -36.72
CA LEU A 220 -5.46 -17.39 -37.41
C LEU A 220 -5.86 -17.84 -38.83
N GLU A 221 -7.09 -18.29 -39.01
CA GLU A 221 -7.60 -18.67 -40.33
C GLU A 221 -7.61 -17.44 -41.27
N LYS A 222 -8.08 -16.28 -40.80
CA LYS A 222 -8.05 -15.03 -41.58
C LYS A 222 -6.62 -14.58 -41.92
N GLU A 223 -5.73 -14.65 -40.96
CA GLU A 223 -4.31 -14.31 -41.17
C GLU A 223 -3.66 -15.23 -42.19
N ASN A 224 -3.91 -16.53 -42.11
CA ASN A 224 -3.42 -17.50 -43.07
C ASN A 224 -3.98 -17.28 -44.49
N GLU A 225 -5.24 -16.90 -44.63
CA GLU A 225 -5.83 -16.54 -45.92
C GLU A 225 -5.16 -15.28 -46.50
N GLU A 226 -4.89 -14.29 -45.69
CA GLU A 226 -4.21 -13.07 -46.11
C GLU A 226 -2.75 -13.35 -46.52
N LEU A 227 -2.00 -14.16 -45.74
CA LEU A 227 -0.66 -14.59 -46.10
C LEU A 227 -0.63 -15.35 -47.42
N LYS A 228 -1.59 -16.25 -47.65
CA LYS A 228 -1.74 -16.96 -48.95
C LYS A 228 -1.99 -15.98 -50.09
N ARG A 229 -2.85 -14.97 -49.90
CA ARG A 229 -3.11 -13.94 -50.93
C ARG A 229 -1.87 -13.11 -51.24
N LEU A 230 -0.99 -12.92 -50.26
CA LEU A 230 0.27 -12.18 -50.43
C LEU A 230 1.44 -13.05 -50.92
N GLY A 231 1.21 -14.34 -51.17
CA GLY A 231 2.24 -15.29 -51.61
C GLY A 231 3.32 -15.55 -50.54
N LYS A 232 2.98 -15.33 -49.26
CA LYS A 232 3.86 -15.57 -48.12
C LYS A 232 3.54 -16.94 -47.51
N PRO A 233 4.56 -17.64 -46.97
CA PRO A 233 4.37 -18.92 -46.31
C PRO A 233 3.60 -18.76 -44.98
#